data_d308a268479ec5f91e3080ad5f88b11e
#
_entry.id   d308a268479ec5f91e3080ad5f88b11e
#
_cell.length_a   1.000
_cell.length_b   1.000
_cell.length_c   1.000
_cell.angle_alpha   90.00
_cell.angle_beta   90.00
_cell.angle_gamma   90.00
#
_symmetry.space_group_name_H-M   'P 1'
#
loop_
_entity.id
_entity.type
_entity.pdbx_description
1 polymer ?
#
loop_
_entity_poly.entity_id
_entity_poly.type
_entity_poly.pdbx_seq_one_letter_code
_entity_poly.pdbx_strand_id
1 'polypeptide(L)'
;MKVAIIHDWLNGMRGGEKVLEAILELFPHATIYTLFHERGKVSPFIESHRIVASWLQSIPGVYRHYRNLLPLFPAAIESWDLREFDLVISSSHAVAKGVRAQGALHICYCHTPMRYVWDAEDDYALGALRHAAFRAVRPRLQRWDCEAAARVDHFIANSRFVQERIREYYGRSAEVVHPPIDTHYFTPPALNQREDFYLAAGALVSYKRFDIVVQAFNANHRRLVVAGDGPDLQRLRRMATRNIDVRGWVTSEELRRLYRTARGLVFAAREDFGMVAVEAQACGCPVIAYGAGGSLETVQDGVNGILFAEQHPDDVIRAIHRFELQAWPLEQVRFRTETFSRESFKTRIKKFVEERQNQNQERRGLRLQPA
;
A
#
# COMPACT_ATOMS: atom_id res chain seq x y z
N MET A 1 -28.47 1.12 -6.41
CA MET A 1 -27.61 0.72 -5.29
C MET A 1 -26.83 1.94 -4.80
N LYS A 2 -27.00 2.31 -3.55
CA LYS A 2 -26.23 3.38 -2.91
C LYS A 2 -24.95 2.79 -2.28
N VAL A 3 -23.80 3.38 -2.58
CA VAL A 3 -22.50 2.87 -2.14
C VAL A 3 -21.80 3.91 -1.28
N ALA A 4 -21.30 3.50 -0.10
CA ALA A 4 -20.36 4.26 0.70
C ALA A 4 -18.96 3.64 0.59
N ILE A 5 -17.95 4.46 0.35
CA ILE A 5 -16.55 4.04 0.38
C ILE A 5 -15.87 4.70 1.57
N ILE A 6 -15.30 3.88 2.44
CA ILE A 6 -14.62 4.36 3.64
C ILE A 6 -13.12 4.27 3.41
N HIS A 7 -12.42 5.39 3.55
CA HIS A 7 -10.96 5.43 3.42
C HIS A 7 -10.34 6.06 4.67
N ASP A 8 -9.21 5.56 5.14
CA ASP A 8 -8.66 6.00 6.43
C ASP A 8 -8.43 7.51 6.50
N TRP A 9 -7.70 8.10 5.54
CA TRP A 9 -7.48 9.55 5.41
C TRP A 9 -7.07 9.96 4.00
N LEU A 10 -7.38 11.20 3.63
CA LEU A 10 -7.10 11.80 2.33
C LEU A 10 -6.18 13.00 2.50
N ASN A 11 -4.87 12.77 2.65
CA ASN A 11 -3.85 13.81 2.87
C ASN A 11 -2.62 13.65 1.95
N GLY A 12 -2.79 13.00 0.82
CA GLY A 12 -1.74 12.80 -0.19
C GLY A 12 -2.07 11.63 -1.11
N MET A 13 -1.49 11.61 -2.31
CA MET A 13 -1.61 10.51 -3.26
C MET A 13 -0.52 9.47 -3.03
N ARG A 14 -0.91 8.29 -2.56
CA ARG A 14 -0.05 7.12 -2.33
C ARG A 14 -0.70 5.88 -2.93
N GLY A 15 -0.18 4.69 -2.61
CA GLY A 15 -0.74 3.44 -3.12
C GLY A 15 -2.19 3.19 -2.72
N GLY A 16 -2.59 3.56 -1.51
CA GLY A 16 -3.97 3.42 -1.03
C GLY A 16 -4.95 4.27 -1.83
N GLU A 17 -4.58 5.51 -2.13
CA GLU A 17 -5.44 6.42 -2.90
C GLU A 17 -5.51 6.02 -4.38
N LYS A 18 -4.48 5.39 -4.96
CA LYS A 18 -4.55 4.78 -6.29
C LYS A 18 -5.55 3.61 -6.34
N VAL A 19 -5.61 2.80 -5.27
CA VAL A 19 -6.65 1.76 -5.11
C VAL A 19 -8.03 2.38 -4.96
N LEU A 20 -8.17 3.42 -4.15
CA LEU A 20 -9.42 4.16 -3.99
C LEU A 20 -9.94 4.68 -5.32
N GLU A 21 -9.09 5.29 -6.15
CA GLU A 21 -9.48 5.74 -7.50
C GLU A 21 -10.03 4.61 -8.36
N ALA A 22 -9.35 3.46 -8.39
CA ALA A 22 -9.80 2.32 -9.17
C ALA A 22 -11.13 1.74 -8.67
N ILE A 23 -11.41 1.81 -7.36
CA ILE A 23 -12.71 1.43 -6.80
C ILE A 23 -13.79 2.47 -7.17
N LEU A 24 -13.46 3.77 -7.10
CA LEU A 24 -14.39 4.84 -7.48
C LEU A 24 -14.80 4.79 -8.95
N GLU A 25 -13.92 4.34 -9.85
CA GLU A 25 -14.29 4.10 -11.26
C GLU A 25 -15.40 3.04 -11.43
N LEU A 26 -15.47 2.08 -10.51
CA LEU A 26 -16.56 1.08 -10.50
C LEU A 26 -17.84 1.62 -9.86
N PHE A 27 -17.71 2.60 -8.98
CA PHE A 27 -18.82 3.18 -8.22
C PHE A 27 -18.80 4.73 -8.29
N PRO A 28 -19.03 5.32 -9.47
CA PRO A 28 -18.83 6.76 -9.71
C PRO A 28 -19.76 7.68 -8.90
N HIS A 29 -20.83 7.13 -8.34
CA HIS A 29 -21.78 7.87 -7.50
C HIS A 29 -21.59 7.57 -6.00
N ALA A 30 -20.51 6.92 -5.62
CA ALA A 30 -20.24 6.61 -4.21
C ALA A 30 -19.96 7.88 -3.39
N THR A 31 -20.39 7.87 -2.14
CA THR A 31 -19.98 8.88 -1.15
C THR A 31 -18.74 8.36 -0.41
N ILE A 32 -17.71 9.18 -0.35
CA ILE A 32 -16.47 8.85 0.38
C ILE A 32 -16.59 9.35 1.82
N TYR A 33 -16.32 8.47 2.78
CA TYR A 33 -16.17 8.78 4.19
C TYR A 33 -14.71 8.62 4.61
N THR A 34 -14.17 9.59 5.34
CA THR A 34 -12.76 9.58 5.72
C THR A 34 -12.53 10.26 7.06
N LEU A 35 -11.50 9.88 7.81
CA LEU A 35 -11.16 10.57 9.05
C LEU A 35 -10.78 12.03 8.79
N PHE A 36 -9.96 12.26 7.76
CA PHE A 36 -9.42 13.58 7.41
C PHE A 36 -9.37 13.74 5.90
N HIS A 37 -9.71 14.95 5.42
CA HIS A 37 -9.57 15.33 4.03
C HIS A 37 -8.86 16.67 3.91
N GLU A 38 -7.62 16.65 3.46
CA GLU A 38 -6.84 17.85 3.14
C GLU A 38 -7.04 18.18 1.66
N ARG A 39 -7.85 19.22 1.39
CA ARG A 39 -8.21 19.63 0.03
C ARG A 39 -6.99 19.92 -0.83
N GLY A 40 -7.01 19.47 -2.08
CA GLY A 40 -5.93 19.66 -3.06
C GLY A 40 -4.72 18.74 -2.85
N LYS A 41 -4.78 17.79 -1.91
CA LYS A 41 -3.71 16.80 -1.69
C LYS A 41 -3.98 15.45 -2.34
N VAL A 42 -5.20 15.21 -2.78
CA VAL A 42 -5.57 14.02 -3.55
C VAL A 42 -5.92 14.42 -4.99
N SER A 43 -6.13 13.44 -5.87
CA SER A 43 -6.39 13.72 -7.28
C SER A 43 -7.71 14.47 -7.49
N PRO A 44 -7.83 15.25 -8.59
CA PRO A 44 -9.08 15.90 -8.97
C PRO A 44 -10.24 14.90 -9.12
N PHE A 45 -9.95 13.66 -9.50
CA PHE A 45 -10.98 12.61 -9.61
C PHE A 45 -11.56 12.24 -8.25
N ILE A 46 -10.74 12.03 -7.21
CA ILE A 46 -11.21 11.80 -5.84
C ILE A 46 -11.99 13.04 -5.33
N GLU A 47 -11.44 14.26 -5.57
CA GLU A 47 -12.06 15.52 -5.14
C GLU A 47 -13.43 15.79 -5.81
N SER A 48 -13.71 15.19 -6.97
CA SER A 48 -15.01 15.34 -7.66
C SER A 48 -16.15 14.58 -6.98
N HIS A 49 -15.86 13.69 -6.04
CA HIS A 49 -16.87 12.92 -5.32
C HIS A 49 -17.33 13.66 -4.06
N ARG A 50 -18.51 13.29 -3.54
CA ARG A 50 -18.96 13.75 -2.23
C ARG A 50 -18.06 13.14 -1.16
N ILE A 51 -17.33 13.98 -0.41
CA ILE A 51 -16.44 13.57 0.68
C ILE A 51 -17.02 14.05 2.01
N VAL A 52 -17.16 13.12 2.96
CA VAL A 52 -17.64 13.35 4.32
C VAL A 52 -16.50 13.03 5.29
N ALA A 53 -15.91 14.07 5.88
CA ALA A 53 -14.87 13.90 6.88
C ALA A 53 -15.46 13.70 8.29
N SER A 54 -14.70 13.03 9.15
CA SER A 54 -15.11 12.85 10.57
C SER A 54 -15.03 14.15 11.37
N TRP A 55 -15.63 14.14 12.54
CA TRP A 55 -15.56 15.26 13.50
C TRP A 55 -14.11 15.58 13.93
N LEU A 56 -13.18 14.63 13.82
CA LEU A 56 -11.76 14.86 14.13
C LEU A 56 -11.14 15.93 13.21
N GLN A 57 -11.67 16.14 12.02
CA GLN A 57 -11.19 17.17 11.10
C GLN A 57 -11.32 18.59 11.67
N SER A 58 -12.26 18.82 12.58
CA SER A 58 -12.48 20.12 13.24
C SER A 58 -11.38 20.45 14.26
N ILE A 59 -10.50 19.53 14.61
CA ILE A 59 -9.42 19.74 15.55
C ILE A 59 -8.34 20.62 14.90
N PRO A 60 -7.99 21.79 15.47
CA PRO A 60 -6.95 22.65 14.92
C PRO A 60 -5.61 21.94 14.76
N GLY A 61 -4.98 22.08 13.60
CA GLY A 61 -3.67 21.48 13.31
C GLY A 61 -3.68 19.95 13.12
N VAL A 62 -4.86 19.33 12.92
CA VAL A 62 -5.05 17.88 12.81
C VAL A 62 -4.10 17.24 11.78
N TYR A 63 -3.91 17.84 10.61
CA TYR A 63 -3.06 17.28 9.55
C TYR A 63 -1.59 17.11 9.95
N ARG A 64 -1.12 17.97 10.86
CA ARG A 64 0.26 17.88 11.38
C ARG A 64 0.42 16.84 12.47
N HIS A 65 -0.67 16.57 13.25
CA HIS A 65 -0.59 15.77 14.48
C HIS A 65 -1.58 14.60 14.54
N TYR A 66 -2.28 14.26 13.43
CA TYR A 66 -3.34 13.24 13.41
C TYR A 66 -2.91 11.89 14.01
N ARG A 67 -1.64 11.49 13.86
CA ARG A 67 -1.14 10.24 14.45
C ARG A 67 -1.25 10.18 15.98
N ASN A 68 -1.23 11.34 16.64
CA ASN A 68 -1.42 11.43 18.09
C ASN A 68 -2.89 11.19 18.49
N LEU A 69 -3.82 11.30 17.54
CA LEU A 69 -5.25 11.09 17.74
C LEU A 69 -5.68 9.63 17.51
N LEU A 70 -4.74 8.71 17.27
CA LEU A 70 -5.01 7.29 17.04
C LEU A 70 -5.98 6.67 18.05
N PRO A 71 -5.94 6.96 19.37
CA PRO A 71 -6.91 6.43 20.32
C PRO A 71 -8.37 6.89 20.09
N LEU A 72 -8.59 8.00 19.37
CA LEU A 72 -9.91 8.53 19.05
C LEU A 72 -10.45 8.02 17.70
N PHE A 73 -9.61 7.44 16.86
CA PHE A 73 -10.00 6.94 15.54
C PHE A 73 -11.15 5.92 15.59
N PRO A 74 -11.18 4.95 16.54
CA PRO A 74 -12.32 4.06 16.70
C PRO A 74 -13.64 4.78 16.84
N ALA A 75 -13.73 5.75 17.75
CA ALA A 75 -14.96 6.51 17.98
C ALA A 75 -15.37 7.33 16.76
N ALA A 76 -14.40 7.91 16.05
CA ALA A 76 -14.68 8.72 14.88
C ALA A 76 -15.18 7.87 13.70
N ILE A 77 -14.57 6.69 13.44
CA ILE A 77 -14.99 5.83 12.33
C ILE A 77 -16.36 5.19 12.56
N GLU A 78 -16.71 4.94 13.82
CA GLU A 78 -17.99 4.33 14.19
C GLU A 78 -19.16 5.34 14.32
N SER A 79 -18.88 6.66 14.19
CA SER A 79 -19.88 7.70 14.43
C SER A 79 -20.82 7.98 13.23
N TRP A 80 -20.50 7.47 12.04
CA TRP A 80 -21.30 7.73 10.85
C TRP A 80 -22.60 6.91 10.80
N ASP A 81 -23.67 7.53 10.32
CA ASP A 81 -24.92 6.84 9.96
C ASP A 81 -24.87 6.40 8.50
N LEU A 82 -24.77 5.09 8.28
CA LEU A 82 -24.69 4.48 6.96
C LEU A 82 -25.95 3.68 6.59
N ARG A 83 -27.08 3.84 7.29
CA ARG A 83 -28.31 3.07 7.07
C ARG A 83 -28.93 3.26 5.68
N GLU A 84 -28.62 4.36 4.98
CA GLU A 84 -29.10 4.63 3.64
C GLU A 84 -28.36 3.86 2.54
N PHE A 85 -27.22 3.23 2.85
CA PHE A 85 -26.40 2.54 1.87
C PHE A 85 -26.71 1.05 1.79
N ASP A 86 -26.59 0.52 0.58
CA ASP A 86 -26.76 -0.92 0.29
C ASP A 86 -25.42 -1.67 0.41
N LEU A 87 -24.31 -0.98 0.05
CA LEU A 87 -22.97 -1.50 0.01
C LEU A 87 -22.01 -0.51 0.70
N VAL A 88 -21.18 -1.04 1.58
CA VAL A 88 -20.05 -0.34 2.21
C VAL A 88 -18.75 -1.02 1.78
N ILE A 89 -17.84 -0.26 1.18
CA ILE A 89 -16.49 -0.74 0.84
C ILE A 89 -15.50 0.04 1.69
N SER A 90 -14.77 -0.64 2.57
CA SER A 90 -13.69 -0.02 3.32
C SER A 90 -12.33 -0.31 2.69
N SER A 91 -11.60 0.73 2.29
CA SER A 91 -10.21 0.69 1.83
C SER A 91 -9.32 0.99 3.03
N SER A 92 -8.86 -0.06 3.73
CA SER A 92 -8.33 0.03 5.08
C SER A 92 -6.88 -0.38 5.21
N HIS A 93 -6.08 0.49 5.80
CA HIS A 93 -4.73 0.21 6.30
C HIS A 93 -4.58 0.55 7.80
N ALA A 94 -5.66 1.10 8.40
CA ALA A 94 -5.75 1.39 9.82
C ALA A 94 -7.15 1.05 10.35
N VAL A 95 -8.08 2.00 10.37
CA VAL A 95 -9.36 1.90 11.06
C VAL A 95 -10.60 1.85 10.18
N ALA A 96 -10.49 2.13 8.86
CA ALA A 96 -11.63 2.24 7.96
C ALA A 96 -12.56 1.02 7.98
N LYS A 97 -12.01 -0.19 8.19
CA LYS A 97 -12.79 -1.43 8.36
C LYS A 97 -13.70 -1.43 9.60
N GLY A 98 -13.42 -0.54 10.57
CA GLY A 98 -14.17 -0.45 11.81
C GLY A 98 -15.51 0.26 11.70
N VAL A 99 -15.86 0.80 10.55
CA VAL A 99 -17.15 1.44 10.33
C VAL A 99 -18.33 0.49 10.64
N ARG A 100 -19.45 1.04 11.11
CA ARG A 100 -20.68 0.27 11.35
C ARG A 100 -21.55 0.32 10.09
N ALA A 101 -21.61 -0.77 9.35
CA ALA A 101 -22.35 -0.85 8.09
C ALA A 101 -23.88 -0.87 8.25
N GLN A 102 -24.39 -1.10 9.47
CA GLN A 102 -25.82 -0.93 9.84
C GLN A 102 -26.82 -1.66 8.94
N GLY A 103 -26.45 -2.84 8.43
CA GLY A 103 -27.27 -3.68 7.57
C GLY A 103 -26.89 -3.63 6.08
N ALA A 104 -26.00 -2.73 5.65
CA ALA A 104 -25.38 -2.80 4.33
C ALA A 104 -24.40 -3.99 4.26
N LEU A 105 -24.17 -4.53 3.06
CA LEU A 105 -23.08 -5.48 2.83
C LEU A 105 -21.73 -4.77 3.01
N HIS A 106 -20.88 -5.24 3.92
CA HIS A 106 -19.58 -4.65 4.19
C HIS A 106 -18.44 -5.49 3.60
N ILE A 107 -17.75 -4.96 2.62
CA ILE A 107 -16.55 -5.54 1.99
C ILE A 107 -15.34 -4.68 2.38
N CYS A 108 -14.32 -5.29 2.96
CA CYS A 108 -13.07 -4.61 3.30
C CYS A 108 -11.97 -4.97 2.32
N TYR A 109 -11.49 -4.00 1.53
CA TYR A 109 -10.21 -4.09 0.86
C TYR A 109 -9.11 -3.73 1.87
N CYS A 110 -8.43 -4.74 2.38
CA CYS A 110 -7.42 -4.61 3.41
C CYS A 110 -6.04 -4.44 2.78
N HIS A 111 -5.47 -3.23 2.90
CA HIS A 111 -4.08 -2.99 2.50
C HIS A 111 -3.12 -3.66 3.45
N THR A 112 -3.47 -3.68 4.74
CA THR A 112 -2.76 -4.35 5.82
C THR A 112 -3.62 -4.33 7.08
N PRO A 113 -3.58 -5.32 7.97
CA PRO A 113 -4.00 -5.15 9.37
C PRO A 113 -3.27 -3.96 9.99
N MET A 114 -3.92 -3.28 10.94
CA MET A 114 -3.41 -2.03 11.52
C MET A 114 -1.97 -2.16 12.04
N ARG A 115 -0.98 -1.81 11.20
CA ARG A 115 0.46 -1.94 11.53
C ARG A 115 0.83 -1.28 12.85
N TYR A 116 0.21 -0.15 13.17
CA TYR A 116 0.48 0.57 14.42
C TYR A 116 0.34 -0.29 15.66
N VAL A 117 -0.55 -1.28 15.66
CA VAL A 117 -0.83 -2.11 16.84
C VAL A 117 -0.29 -3.54 16.72
N TRP A 118 -0.01 -4.03 15.49
CA TRP A 118 0.43 -5.41 15.28
C TRP A 118 1.94 -5.55 15.04
N ASP A 119 2.57 -4.64 14.25
CA ASP A 119 3.96 -4.79 13.81
C ASP A 119 4.93 -3.77 14.41
N ALA A 120 4.44 -2.67 14.97
CA ALA A 120 5.21 -1.45 15.05
C ALA A 120 5.78 -1.15 16.45
N GLU A 121 6.45 -2.12 17.09
CA GLU A 121 7.23 -1.76 18.29
C GLU A 121 8.48 -0.94 17.94
N ASP A 122 9.10 -1.16 16.77
CA ASP A 122 10.42 -0.61 16.42
C ASP A 122 10.39 0.54 15.40
N ASP A 123 9.29 0.72 14.64
CA ASP A 123 9.30 1.61 13.47
C ASP A 123 8.95 3.08 13.76
N TYR A 124 8.42 3.38 14.94
CA TYR A 124 8.09 4.74 15.33
C TYR A 124 9.01 5.21 16.46
N ALA A 125 10.04 5.99 16.11
CA ALA A 125 10.91 6.70 17.07
C ALA A 125 10.07 7.72 17.89
N LEU A 126 9.19 7.21 18.73
CA LEU A 126 8.46 7.98 19.73
C LEU A 126 9.40 8.16 20.93
N GLY A 127 9.51 9.38 21.45
CA GLY A 127 10.24 9.58 22.71
C GLY A 127 9.65 8.69 23.82
N ALA A 128 10.44 8.34 24.83
CA ALA A 128 10.11 7.35 25.86
C ALA A 128 8.70 7.51 26.49
N LEU A 129 8.27 8.73 26.74
CA LEU A 129 6.94 9.02 27.30
C LEU A 129 5.78 8.65 26.34
N ARG A 130 5.94 8.95 25.06
CA ARG A 130 4.94 8.60 24.04
C ARG A 130 4.90 7.09 23.80
N HIS A 131 6.05 6.45 23.85
CA HIS A 131 6.15 4.98 23.75
C HIS A 131 5.42 4.30 24.92
N ALA A 132 5.62 4.76 26.16
CA ALA A 132 4.91 4.25 27.34
C ALA A 132 3.39 4.46 27.23
N ALA A 133 2.95 5.65 26.83
CA ALA A 133 1.53 5.94 26.62
C ALA A 133 0.92 5.05 25.53
N PHE A 134 1.62 4.83 24.43
CA PHE A 134 1.17 3.95 23.35
C PHE A 134 1.07 2.49 23.80
N ARG A 135 2.04 1.98 24.54
CA ARG A 135 1.99 0.63 25.15
C ARG A 135 0.77 0.41 26.02
N ALA A 136 0.35 1.44 26.77
CA ALA A 136 -0.86 1.36 27.63
C ALA A 136 -2.17 1.28 26.81
N VAL A 137 -2.22 1.93 25.64
CA VAL A 137 -3.41 1.97 24.79
C VAL A 137 -3.46 0.81 23.78
N ARG A 138 -2.31 0.27 23.38
CA ARG A 138 -2.18 -0.78 22.36
C ARG A 138 -3.11 -1.98 22.58
N PRO A 139 -3.24 -2.59 23.77
CA PRO A 139 -4.12 -3.76 23.94
C PRO A 139 -5.60 -3.44 23.71
N ARG A 140 -6.03 -2.22 24.04
CA ARG A 140 -7.41 -1.76 23.77
C ARG A 140 -7.65 -1.58 22.28
N LEU A 141 -6.67 -1.02 21.56
CA LEU A 141 -6.74 -0.85 20.12
C LEU A 141 -6.70 -2.21 19.39
N GLN A 142 -5.89 -3.17 19.85
CA GLN A 142 -5.87 -4.53 19.30
C GLN A 142 -7.20 -5.24 19.46
N ARG A 143 -7.81 -5.14 20.67
CA ARG A 143 -9.14 -5.72 20.91
C ARG A 143 -10.18 -5.09 19.99
N TRP A 144 -10.22 -3.77 19.92
CA TRP A 144 -11.13 -3.05 19.05
C TRP A 144 -10.91 -3.43 17.57
N ASP A 145 -9.67 -3.60 17.15
CA ASP A 145 -9.30 -3.96 15.78
C ASP A 145 -9.83 -5.34 15.39
N CYS A 146 -9.76 -6.31 16.31
CA CYS A 146 -10.37 -7.63 16.15
C CYS A 146 -11.91 -7.57 16.13
N GLU A 147 -12.53 -6.80 17.04
CA GLU A 147 -13.98 -6.60 17.08
C GLU A 147 -14.48 -5.91 15.80
N ALA A 148 -13.73 -4.93 15.28
CA ALA A 148 -14.00 -4.28 14.01
C ALA A 148 -13.92 -5.27 12.85
N ALA A 149 -12.89 -6.11 12.81
CA ALA A 149 -12.72 -7.13 11.78
C ALA A 149 -13.83 -8.21 11.82
N ALA A 150 -14.37 -8.51 13.00
CA ALA A 150 -15.48 -9.46 13.14
C ALA A 150 -16.79 -8.94 12.51
N ARG A 151 -16.96 -7.62 12.39
CA ARG A 151 -18.14 -6.98 11.78
C ARG A 151 -18.09 -6.89 10.25
N VAL A 152 -16.93 -7.11 9.64
CA VAL A 152 -16.76 -7.14 8.18
C VAL A 152 -17.37 -8.42 7.62
N ASP A 153 -18.22 -8.33 6.60
CA ASP A 153 -18.79 -9.53 5.98
C ASP A 153 -17.72 -10.27 5.18
N HIS A 154 -16.98 -9.57 4.32
CA HIS A 154 -15.97 -10.16 3.45
C HIS A 154 -14.69 -9.32 3.38
N PHE A 155 -13.55 -10.01 3.40
CA PHE A 155 -12.22 -9.39 3.21
C PHE A 155 -11.67 -9.67 1.83
N ILE A 156 -11.05 -8.65 1.25
CA ILE A 156 -10.14 -8.73 0.12
C ILE A 156 -8.76 -8.31 0.63
N ALA A 157 -7.75 -9.14 0.44
CA ALA A 157 -6.36 -8.83 0.77
C ALA A 157 -5.63 -8.33 -0.48
N ASN A 158 -4.75 -7.36 -0.34
CA ASN A 158 -3.93 -6.86 -1.45
C ASN A 158 -2.81 -7.82 -1.88
N SER A 159 -2.54 -8.86 -1.09
CA SER A 159 -1.48 -9.85 -1.31
C SER A 159 -1.74 -11.12 -0.49
N ARG A 160 -1.05 -12.22 -0.81
CA ARG A 160 -1.04 -13.43 0.02
C ARG A 160 -0.44 -13.16 1.39
N PHE A 161 0.60 -12.32 1.44
CA PHE A 161 1.19 -11.91 2.71
C PHE A 161 0.16 -11.23 3.63
N VAL A 162 -0.66 -10.31 3.10
CA VAL A 162 -1.75 -9.67 3.88
C VAL A 162 -2.88 -10.66 4.17
N GLN A 163 -3.20 -11.58 3.26
CA GLN A 163 -4.17 -12.65 3.50
C GLN A 163 -3.79 -13.49 4.73
N GLU A 164 -2.52 -13.89 4.85
CA GLU A 164 -2.01 -14.63 6.00
C GLU A 164 -2.12 -13.82 7.29
N ARG A 165 -1.80 -12.53 7.25
CA ARG A 165 -1.94 -11.63 8.40
C ARG A 165 -3.39 -11.43 8.84
N ILE A 166 -4.34 -11.34 7.89
CA ILE A 166 -5.79 -11.30 8.19
C ILE A 166 -6.20 -12.59 8.91
N ARG A 167 -5.69 -13.74 8.46
CA ARG A 167 -5.96 -15.04 9.13
C ARG A 167 -5.34 -15.08 10.52
N GLU A 168 -4.10 -14.66 10.67
CA GLU A 168 -3.35 -14.68 11.93
C GLU A 168 -3.98 -13.77 12.98
N TYR A 169 -4.26 -12.49 12.64
CA TYR A 169 -4.69 -11.51 13.63
C TYR A 169 -6.19 -11.45 13.84
N TYR A 170 -6.98 -11.76 12.81
CA TYR A 170 -8.44 -11.66 12.86
C TYR A 170 -9.17 -13.00 12.82
N GLY A 171 -8.48 -14.11 12.53
CA GLY A 171 -9.12 -15.42 12.33
C GLY A 171 -10.07 -15.44 11.12
N ARG A 172 -9.89 -14.53 10.13
CA ARG A 172 -10.78 -14.34 8.98
C ARG A 172 -10.13 -14.81 7.69
N SER A 173 -10.96 -15.33 6.78
CA SER A 173 -10.55 -15.58 5.39
C SER A 173 -10.62 -14.30 4.55
N ALA A 174 -9.77 -14.21 3.55
CA ALA A 174 -9.78 -13.14 2.57
C ALA A 174 -9.52 -13.69 1.16
N GLU A 175 -10.06 -13.05 0.12
CA GLU A 175 -9.66 -13.29 -1.26
C GLU A 175 -8.53 -12.32 -1.63
N VAL A 176 -7.55 -12.79 -2.43
CA VAL A 176 -6.44 -11.94 -2.85
C VAL A 176 -6.78 -11.22 -4.16
N VAL A 177 -6.82 -9.90 -4.13
CA VAL A 177 -6.88 -9.05 -5.32
C VAL A 177 -5.76 -8.03 -5.20
N HIS A 178 -4.71 -8.20 -6.03
CA HIS A 178 -3.54 -7.32 -6.03
C HIS A 178 -3.91 -5.88 -6.40
N PRO A 179 -3.21 -4.86 -5.85
CA PRO A 179 -3.53 -3.46 -6.12
C PRO A 179 -3.27 -3.07 -7.58
N PRO A 180 -3.98 -2.05 -8.09
CA PRO A 180 -3.90 -1.63 -9.47
C PRO A 180 -2.59 -0.91 -9.78
N ILE A 181 -1.90 -1.37 -10.82
CA ILE A 181 -0.76 -0.67 -11.41
C ILE A 181 -1.21 -0.04 -12.73
N ASP A 182 -0.83 1.19 -12.96
CA ASP A 182 -1.10 1.87 -14.23
C ASP A 182 -0.08 1.43 -15.29
N THR A 183 -0.34 0.25 -15.90
CA THR A 183 0.51 -0.32 -16.94
C THR A 183 0.45 0.44 -18.27
N HIS A 184 -0.53 1.33 -18.43
CA HIS A 184 -0.59 2.25 -19.58
C HIS A 184 0.33 3.46 -19.40
N TYR A 185 0.49 3.93 -18.16
CA TYR A 185 1.45 4.97 -17.83
C TYR A 185 2.87 4.42 -17.68
N PHE A 186 3.06 3.38 -16.88
CA PHE A 186 4.36 2.73 -16.69
C PHE A 186 4.62 1.75 -17.83
N THR A 187 5.22 2.26 -18.89
CA THR A 187 5.56 1.50 -20.09
C THR A 187 7.06 1.52 -20.36
N PRO A 188 7.62 0.50 -21.02
CA PRO A 188 9.04 0.49 -21.35
C PRO A 188 9.40 1.63 -22.32
N PRO A 189 10.69 2.03 -22.40
CA PRO A 189 11.15 2.95 -23.42
C PRO A 189 11.13 2.29 -24.82
N ALA A 190 11.02 3.08 -25.87
CA ALA A 190 11.07 2.59 -27.25
C ALA A 190 12.41 1.89 -27.58
N LEU A 191 13.52 2.41 -27.04
CA LEU A 191 14.84 1.78 -27.10
C LEU A 191 15.23 1.38 -25.69
N ASN A 192 15.56 0.10 -25.49
CA ASN A 192 15.95 -0.43 -24.18
C ASN A 192 17.41 -0.04 -23.87
N GLN A 193 17.65 1.25 -23.69
CA GLN A 193 18.96 1.78 -23.28
C GLN A 193 18.95 2.03 -21.78
N ARG A 194 19.77 1.25 -21.05
CA ARG A 194 19.98 1.43 -19.62
C ARG A 194 21.18 2.33 -19.38
N GLU A 195 21.01 3.28 -18.47
CA GLU A 195 22.12 4.09 -17.96
C GLU A 195 22.83 3.33 -16.83
N ASP A 196 24.07 3.68 -16.56
CA ASP A 196 24.90 2.99 -15.56
C ASP A 196 24.61 3.49 -14.13
N PHE A 197 23.37 3.26 -13.65
CA PHE A 197 22.99 3.49 -12.26
C PHE A 197 21.89 2.51 -11.83
N TYR A 198 21.83 2.26 -10.52
CA TYR A 198 20.73 1.58 -9.85
C TYR A 198 19.77 2.59 -9.23
N LEU A 199 18.51 2.20 -9.05
CA LEU A 199 17.47 3.03 -8.47
C LEU A 199 16.99 2.43 -7.15
N ALA A 200 16.78 3.25 -6.13
CA ALA A 200 15.96 2.94 -4.97
C ALA A 200 14.87 4.02 -4.86
N ALA A 201 13.59 3.62 -4.81
CA ALA A 201 12.48 4.58 -4.88
C ALA A 201 11.37 4.28 -3.90
N GLY A 202 10.75 5.34 -3.35
CA GLY A 202 9.59 5.23 -2.45
C GLY A 202 9.61 6.22 -1.30
N ALA A 203 8.67 6.09 -0.35
CA ALA A 203 8.68 6.90 0.86
C ALA A 203 9.90 6.54 1.72
N LEU A 204 10.69 7.55 2.10
CA LEU A 204 11.94 7.37 2.86
C LEU A 204 11.63 7.25 4.35
N VAL A 205 11.19 6.05 4.75
CA VAL A 205 10.83 5.67 6.12
C VAL A 205 11.65 4.46 6.57
N SER A 206 11.88 4.32 7.86
CA SER A 206 12.82 3.36 8.47
C SER A 206 12.56 1.91 8.06
N TYR A 207 11.31 1.47 8.07
CA TYR A 207 10.98 0.07 7.74
C TYR A 207 11.25 -0.31 6.27
N LYS A 208 11.46 0.68 5.38
CA LYS A 208 11.82 0.43 3.98
C LYS A 208 13.31 0.18 3.77
N ARG A 209 14.10 0.33 4.80
CA ARG A 209 15.51 -0.06 4.86
C ARG A 209 16.37 0.52 3.73
N PHE A 210 16.13 1.79 3.36
CA PHE A 210 17.02 2.52 2.44
C PHE A 210 18.44 2.67 2.99
N ASP A 211 18.60 2.61 4.31
CA ASP A 211 19.89 2.61 5.00
C ASP A 211 20.79 1.46 4.53
N ILE A 212 20.26 0.24 4.45
CA ILE A 212 21.00 -0.95 3.98
C ILE A 212 21.43 -0.77 2.53
N VAL A 213 20.54 -0.24 1.68
CA VAL A 213 20.84 0.02 0.27
C VAL A 213 21.98 1.04 0.16
N VAL A 214 21.89 2.16 0.86
CA VAL A 214 22.94 3.18 0.84
C VAL A 214 24.28 2.62 1.36
N GLN A 215 24.28 1.82 2.44
CA GLN A 215 25.49 1.17 2.96
C GLN A 215 26.12 0.21 1.92
N ALA A 216 25.31 -0.61 1.26
CA ALA A 216 25.77 -1.53 0.22
C ALA A 216 26.43 -0.78 -0.95
N PHE A 217 25.85 0.33 -1.38
CA PHE A 217 26.38 1.13 -2.49
C PHE A 217 27.57 1.99 -2.10
N ASN A 218 27.68 2.41 -0.85
CA ASN A 218 28.93 3.01 -0.32
C ASN A 218 30.10 2.02 -0.41
N ALA A 219 29.84 0.74 -0.11
CA ALA A 219 30.89 -0.30 -0.10
C ALA A 219 31.27 -0.78 -1.51
N ASN A 220 30.32 -0.89 -2.43
CA ASN A 220 30.57 -1.43 -3.77
C ASN A 220 30.88 -0.36 -4.83
N HIS A 221 30.75 0.93 -4.49
CA HIS A 221 31.04 2.10 -5.32
C HIS A 221 30.23 2.22 -6.64
N ARG A 222 29.18 1.42 -6.83
CA ARG A 222 28.30 1.55 -7.98
C ARG A 222 27.41 2.80 -7.84
N ARG A 223 26.95 3.32 -8.98
CA ARG A 223 26.07 4.52 -8.96
C ARG A 223 24.66 4.14 -8.51
N LEU A 224 24.15 4.92 -7.55
CA LEU A 224 22.79 4.79 -7.02
C LEU A 224 22.07 6.12 -7.09
N VAL A 225 20.81 6.09 -7.54
CA VAL A 225 19.86 7.20 -7.37
C VAL A 225 18.84 6.78 -6.32
N VAL A 226 18.63 7.60 -5.31
CA VAL A 226 17.57 7.43 -4.30
C VAL A 226 16.52 8.49 -4.55
N ALA A 227 15.30 8.07 -4.95
CA ALA A 227 14.18 8.94 -5.26
C ALA A 227 13.03 8.75 -4.27
N GLY A 228 12.63 9.82 -3.59
CA GLY A 228 11.54 9.79 -2.62
C GLY A 228 11.72 10.81 -1.51
N ASP A 229 10.68 10.97 -0.71
CA ASP A 229 10.67 11.89 0.42
C ASP A 229 10.22 11.17 1.71
N GLY A 230 10.62 11.71 2.84
CA GLY A 230 10.26 11.15 4.14
C GLY A 230 11.23 11.53 5.27
N PRO A 231 10.94 11.07 6.50
CA PRO A 231 11.75 11.40 7.68
C PRO A 231 13.24 11.04 7.56
N ASP A 232 13.56 10.01 6.79
CA ASP A 232 14.93 9.52 6.63
C ASP A 232 15.76 10.28 5.59
N LEU A 233 15.17 11.22 4.82
CA LEU A 233 15.85 11.91 3.72
C LEU A 233 17.19 12.54 4.15
N GLN A 234 17.18 13.30 5.24
CA GLN A 234 18.39 13.97 5.70
C GLN A 234 19.44 13.00 6.27
N ARG A 235 18.99 11.91 6.88
CA ARG A 235 19.87 10.83 7.37
C ARG A 235 20.55 10.14 6.20
N LEU A 236 19.81 9.78 5.16
CA LEU A 236 20.33 9.13 3.96
C LEU A 236 21.31 10.03 3.19
N ARG A 237 21.03 11.34 3.07
CA ARG A 237 21.94 12.31 2.46
C ARG A 237 23.30 12.38 3.20
N ARG A 238 23.29 12.32 4.53
CA ARG A 238 24.53 12.32 5.33
C ARG A 238 25.31 11.00 5.23
N MET A 239 24.63 9.89 4.98
CA MET A 239 25.27 8.57 4.82
C MET A 239 25.84 8.36 3.42
N ALA A 240 25.31 9.03 2.41
CA ALA A 240 25.62 8.84 1.00
C ALA A 240 27.05 9.32 0.68
N THR A 241 27.80 8.50 -0.06
CA THR A 241 29.08 8.87 -0.67
C THR A 241 28.88 9.42 -2.09
N ARG A 242 29.95 9.86 -2.79
CA ARG A 242 29.87 10.58 -4.06
C ARG A 242 29.16 9.84 -5.21
N ASN A 243 29.09 8.52 -5.14
CA ASN A 243 28.43 7.68 -6.12
C ASN A 243 26.90 7.55 -5.91
N ILE A 244 26.36 8.16 -4.84
CA ILE A 244 24.94 8.08 -4.47
C ILE A 244 24.28 9.47 -4.57
N ASP A 245 23.28 9.59 -5.43
CA ASP A 245 22.46 10.80 -5.60
C ASP A 245 21.14 10.64 -4.85
N VAL A 246 20.98 11.33 -3.70
CA VAL A 246 19.75 11.33 -2.89
C VAL A 246 18.91 12.55 -3.26
N ARG A 247 18.04 12.39 -4.27
CA ARG A 247 17.27 13.47 -4.90
C ARG A 247 16.18 14.06 -4.01
N GLY A 248 15.53 13.25 -3.21
CA GLY A 248 14.31 13.64 -2.54
C GLY A 248 13.08 13.36 -3.40
N TRP A 249 12.00 14.12 -3.21
CA TRP A 249 10.78 13.95 -3.98
C TRP A 249 11.02 14.19 -5.47
N VAL A 250 10.42 13.34 -6.30
CA VAL A 250 10.44 13.46 -7.77
C VAL A 250 9.03 13.36 -8.32
N THR A 251 8.78 13.96 -9.48
CA THR A 251 7.48 13.83 -10.17
C THR A 251 7.26 12.41 -10.67
N SER A 252 6.02 12.04 -10.94
CA SER A 252 5.69 10.73 -11.53
C SER A 252 6.37 10.53 -12.90
N GLU A 253 6.51 11.60 -13.68
CA GLU A 253 7.21 11.57 -14.97
C GLU A 253 8.70 11.27 -14.78
N GLU A 254 9.36 11.95 -13.85
CA GLU A 254 10.77 11.69 -13.54
C GLU A 254 10.96 10.29 -12.96
N LEU A 255 10.06 9.83 -12.10
CA LEU A 255 10.10 8.46 -11.56
C LEU A 255 9.98 7.42 -12.69
N ARG A 256 9.05 7.63 -13.64
CA ARG A 256 8.91 6.77 -14.83
C ARG A 256 10.19 6.79 -15.67
N ARG A 257 10.81 7.97 -15.87
CA ARG A 257 12.09 8.09 -16.57
C ARG A 257 13.18 7.28 -15.87
N LEU A 258 13.29 7.41 -14.55
CA LEU A 258 14.26 6.66 -13.75
C LEU A 258 14.04 5.13 -13.86
N TYR A 259 12.79 4.65 -13.80
CA TYR A 259 12.48 3.24 -14.04
C TYR A 259 12.91 2.77 -15.45
N ARG A 260 12.72 3.60 -16.45
CA ARG A 260 13.07 3.28 -17.85
C ARG A 260 14.57 3.20 -18.09
N THR A 261 15.37 3.95 -17.34
CA THR A 261 16.81 4.10 -17.60
C THR A 261 17.71 3.41 -16.58
N ALA A 262 17.23 3.12 -15.37
CA ALA A 262 18.04 2.41 -14.36
C ALA A 262 18.41 0.98 -14.81
N ARG A 263 19.58 0.50 -14.43
CA ARG A 263 19.99 -0.91 -14.61
C ARG A 263 19.04 -1.87 -13.89
N GLY A 264 18.64 -1.51 -12.68
CA GLY A 264 17.70 -2.24 -11.84
C GLY A 264 17.20 -1.41 -10.66
N LEU A 265 16.05 -1.78 -10.13
CA LEU A 265 15.51 -1.24 -8.88
C LEU A 265 16.00 -2.09 -7.71
N VAL A 266 16.54 -1.45 -6.66
CA VAL A 266 16.88 -2.13 -5.40
C VAL A 266 15.81 -1.84 -4.36
N PHE A 267 15.19 -2.91 -3.85
CA PHE A 267 14.01 -2.83 -2.98
C PHE A 267 14.21 -3.69 -1.72
N ALA A 268 14.73 -3.06 -0.65
CA ALA A 268 15.08 -3.75 0.59
C ALA A 268 13.94 -3.85 1.62
N ALA A 269 12.77 -3.33 1.28
CA ALA A 269 11.61 -3.31 2.17
C ALA A 269 10.93 -4.67 2.31
N ARG A 270 10.45 -5.00 3.52
CA ARG A 270 9.40 -5.99 3.71
C ARG A 270 8.05 -5.28 3.64
N GLU A 271 7.46 -5.26 2.46
CA GLU A 271 6.16 -4.60 2.24
C GLU A 271 5.01 -5.59 2.07
N ASP A 272 3.79 -5.06 2.20
CA ASP A 272 2.58 -5.84 2.04
C ASP A 272 2.39 -6.31 0.58
N PHE A 273 2.72 -5.47 -0.40
CA PHE A 273 2.71 -5.83 -1.83
C PHE A 273 3.92 -5.29 -2.58
N GLY A 274 4.23 -3.98 -2.44
CA GLY A 274 5.37 -3.37 -3.13
C GLY A 274 5.03 -2.89 -4.55
N MET A 275 4.05 -2.01 -4.71
CA MET A 275 3.64 -1.44 -6.01
C MET A 275 4.82 -0.89 -6.82
N VAL A 276 5.79 -0.26 -6.15
CA VAL A 276 7.02 0.30 -6.76
C VAL A 276 7.80 -0.74 -7.57
N ALA A 277 7.88 -1.98 -7.08
CA ALA A 277 8.56 -3.07 -7.80
C ALA A 277 7.84 -3.41 -9.11
N VAL A 278 6.51 -3.46 -9.09
CA VAL A 278 5.71 -3.77 -10.29
C VAL A 278 5.69 -2.60 -11.27
N GLU A 279 5.65 -1.33 -10.78
CA GLU A 279 5.79 -0.14 -11.63
C GLU A 279 7.13 -0.14 -12.37
N ALA A 280 8.23 -0.49 -11.69
CA ALA A 280 9.55 -0.63 -12.29
C ALA A 280 9.56 -1.74 -13.36
N GLN A 281 9.03 -2.93 -13.05
CA GLN A 281 8.92 -4.04 -13.99
C GLN A 281 8.06 -3.67 -15.21
N ALA A 282 6.97 -2.95 -15.04
CA ALA A 282 6.14 -2.45 -16.14
C ALA A 282 6.91 -1.53 -17.08
N CYS A 283 7.87 -0.75 -16.55
CA CYS A 283 8.85 0.02 -17.33
C CYS A 283 10.02 -0.84 -17.86
N GLY A 284 9.99 -2.15 -17.67
CA GLY A 284 11.06 -3.07 -18.05
C GLY A 284 12.28 -3.07 -17.11
N CYS A 285 12.22 -2.42 -15.95
CA CYS A 285 13.31 -2.38 -14.97
C CYS A 285 13.27 -3.63 -14.09
N PRO A 286 14.28 -4.50 -14.12
CA PRO A 286 14.33 -5.67 -13.25
C PRO A 286 14.59 -5.25 -11.80
N VAL A 287 14.18 -6.10 -10.84
CA VAL A 287 14.14 -5.75 -9.43
C VAL A 287 15.08 -6.64 -8.61
N ILE A 288 15.89 -6.03 -7.75
CA ILE A 288 16.67 -6.71 -6.72
C ILE A 288 15.94 -6.48 -5.40
N ALA A 289 15.25 -7.51 -4.88
CA ALA A 289 14.36 -7.33 -3.74
C ALA A 289 14.71 -8.22 -2.55
N TYR A 290 14.36 -7.74 -1.36
CA TYR A 290 14.32 -8.60 -0.18
C TYR A 290 13.24 -9.67 -0.34
N GLY A 291 13.64 -10.94 -0.17
CA GLY A 291 12.79 -12.11 -0.39
C GLY A 291 11.76 -12.34 0.71
N ALA A 292 10.96 -11.31 1.05
CA ALA A 292 9.91 -11.42 2.07
C ALA A 292 8.72 -10.50 1.77
N GLY A 293 7.55 -10.85 2.33
CA GLY A 293 6.31 -10.11 2.10
C GLY A 293 5.86 -10.16 0.65
N GLY A 294 5.31 -9.06 0.14
CA GLY A 294 4.78 -8.96 -1.22
C GLY A 294 5.81 -9.13 -2.33
N SER A 295 7.11 -8.97 -2.04
CA SER A 295 8.17 -9.22 -3.03
C SER A 295 8.15 -10.66 -3.55
N LEU A 296 7.76 -11.63 -2.73
CA LEU A 296 7.61 -13.04 -3.14
C LEU A 296 6.50 -13.27 -4.18
N GLU A 297 5.59 -12.32 -4.33
CA GLU A 297 4.50 -12.39 -5.32
C GLU A 297 4.82 -11.61 -6.58
N THR A 298 5.67 -10.58 -6.47
CA THR A 298 5.97 -9.64 -7.55
C THR A 298 7.30 -9.92 -8.25
N VAL A 299 8.26 -10.56 -7.54
CA VAL A 299 9.58 -10.90 -8.08
C VAL A 299 9.76 -12.41 -8.13
N GLN A 300 10.03 -12.92 -9.31
CA GLN A 300 10.44 -14.30 -9.54
C GLN A 300 11.95 -14.34 -9.76
N ASP A 301 12.67 -14.96 -8.80
CA ASP A 301 14.14 -15.01 -8.80
C ASP A 301 14.70 -15.59 -10.10
N GLY A 302 15.64 -14.88 -10.71
CA GLY A 302 16.26 -15.25 -11.99
C GLY A 302 15.42 -14.99 -13.25
N VAL A 303 14.16 -14.48 -13.13
CA VAL A 303 13.27 -14.21 -14.26
C VAL A 303 13.05 -12.72 -14.47
N ASN A 304 12.46 -12.03 -13.49
CA ASN A 304 12.20 -10.59 -13.56
C ASN A 304 12.97 -9.80 -12.50
N GLY A 305 13.87 -10.48 -11.78
CA GLY A 305 14.71 -9.89 -10.75
C GLY A 305 15.49 -10.93 -9.94
N ILE A 306 16.14 -10.46 -8.89
CA ILE A 306 16.90 -11.27 -7.93
C ILE A 306 16.31 -11.06 -6.53
N LEU A 307 16.14 -12.15 -5.79
CA LEU A 307 15.78 -12.11 -4.39
C LEU A 307 17.03 -12.30 -3.50
N PHE A 308 17.15 -11.50 -2.43
CA PHE A 308 18.15 -11.67 -1.39
C PHE A 308 17.49 -12.05 -0.06
N ALA A 309 18.23 -12.80 0.78
CA ALA A 309 17.65 -13.50 1.93
C ALA A 309 17.62 -12.65 3.21
N GLU A 310 18.60 -11.77 3.42
CA GLU A 310 18.74 -11.02 4.68
C GLU A 310 18.79 -9.51 4.43
N GLN A 311 18.15 -8.74 5.28
CA GLN A 311 18.21 -7.28 5.24
C GLN A 311 19.58 -6.79 5.76
N HIS A 312 20.66 -7.16 5.05
CA HIS A 312 22.04 -6.80 5.35
C HIS A 312 22.73 -6.24 4.10
N PRO A 313 23.64 -5.24 4.21
CA PRO A 313 24.33 -4.66 3.06
C PRO A 313 25.07 -5.68 2.20
N ASP A 314 25.72 -6.69 2.80
CA ASP A 314 26.44 -7.72 2.05
C ASP A 314 25.52 -8.59 1.19
N ASP A 315 24.27 -8.83 1.63
CA ASP A 315 23.30 -9.58 0.85
C ASP A 315 22.82 -8.79 -0.37
N VAL A 316 22.64 -7.49 -0.20
CA VAL A 316 22.38 -6.58 -1.32
C VAL A 316 23.54 -6.60 -2.31
N ILE A 317 24.81 -6.57 -1.84
CA ILE A 317 25.99 -6.64 -2.69
C ILE A 317 26.03 -7.98 -3.45
N ARG A 318 25.83 -9.11 -2.76
CA ARG A 318 25.77 -10.43 -3.39
C ARG A 318 24.65 -10.53 -4.44
N ALA A 319 23.49 -9.98 -4.14
CA ALA A 319 22.36 -9.94 -5.08
C ALA A 319 22.67 -9.09 -6.32
N ILE A 320 23.34 -7.94 -6.17
CA ILE A 320 23.82 -7.11 -7.27
C ILE A 320 24.82 -7.90 -8.15
N HIS A 321 25.75 -8.63 -7.57
CA HIS A 321 26.69 -9.47 -8.30
C HIS A 321 25.95 -10.56 -9.11
N ARG A 322 24.99 -11.25 -8.50
CA ARG A 322 24.14 -12.24 -9.22
C ARG A 322 23.37 -11.58 -10.35
N PHE A 323 22.82 -10.39 -10.11
CA PHE A 323 22.06 -9.61 -11.08
C PHE A 323 22.91 -9.25 -12.32
N GLU A 324 24.18 -8.88 -12.14
CA GLU A 324 25.10 -8.48 -13.21
C GLU A 324 25.59 -9.64 -14.08
N LEU A 325 25.49 -10.88 -13.58
CA LEU A 325 25.84 -12.08 -14.34
C LEU A 325 24.74 -12.54 -15.33
N GLN A 326 23.58 -11.84 -15.33
CA GLN A 326 22.43 -12.25 -16.15
C GLN A 326 22.02 -11.13 -17.10
N ALA A 327 21.44 -11.54 -18.22
CA ALA A 327 20.71 -10.64 -19.10
C ALA A 327 19.24 -10.55 -18.63
N TRP A 328 18.66 -9.37 -18.80
CA TRP A 328 17.27 -9.09 -18.39
C TRP A 328 16.45 -8.71 -19.62
N PRO A 329 15.97 -9.69 -20.40
CA PRO A 329 15.10 -9.44 -21.55
C PRO A 329 13.82 -8.74 -21.12
N LEU A 330 13.42 -7.72 -21.87
CA LEU A 330 12.27 -6.87 -21.56
C LEU A 330 11.00 -7.67 -21.30
N GLU A 331 10.74 -8.68 -22.14
CA GLU A 331 9.55 -9.54 -22.06
C GLU A 331 9.53 -10.34 -20.76
N GLN A 332 10.68 -10.86 -20.32
CA GLN A 332 10.78 -11.59 -19.06
C GLN A 332 10.54 -10.67 -17.87
N VAL A 333 11.11 -9.46 -17.88
CA VAL A 333 10.92 -8.50 -16.78
C VAL A 333 9.44 -8.10 -16.66
N ARG A 334 8.74 -7.97 -17.78
CA ARG A 334 7.32 -7.58 -17.82
C ARG A 334 6.33 -8.74 -17.74
N PHE A 335 6.81 -9.96 -17.74
CA PHE A 335 6.03 -11.20 -17.91
C PHE A 335 4.69 -11.25 -17.15
N ARG A 336 4.60 -10.70 -15.94
CA ARG A 336 3.38 -10.76 -15.11
C ARG A 336 2.74 -9.41 -14.85
N THR A 337 3.27 -8.31 -15.36
CA THR A 337 2.82 -6.98 -14.96
C THR A 337 1.38 -6.70 -15.32
N GLU A 338 0.88 -7.26 -16.43
CA GLU A 338 -0.51 -7.09 -16.85
C GLU A 338 -1.51 -7.76 -15.89
N THR A 339 -1.09 -8.79 -15.14
CA THR A 339 -1.96 -9.39 -14.11
C THR A 339 -2.22 -8.44 -12.94
N PHE A 340 -1.41 -7.40 -12.81
CA PHE A 340 -1.52 -6.34 -11.81
C PHE A 340 -2.08 -5.04 -12.40
N SER A 341 -2.54 -5.05 -13.67
CA SER A 341 -3.08 -3.85 -14.32
C SER A 341 -4.34 -3.33 -13.61
N ARG A 342 -4.62 -2.06 -13.80
CA ARG A 342 -5.84 -1.40 -13.31
C ARG A 342 -7.10 -2.10 -13.80
N GLU A 343 -7.09 -2.58 -15.04
CA GLU A 343 -8.23 -3.29 -15.64
C GLU A 343 -8.43 -4.68 -14.98
N SER A 344 -7.34 -5.42 -14.75
CA SER A 344 -7.39 -6.69 -14.02
C SER A 344 -7.95 -6.50 -12.61
N PHE A 345 -7.48 -5.48 -11.90
CA PHE A 345 -7.99 -5.13 -10.57
C PHE A 345 -9.50 -4.84 -10.60
N LYS A 346 -9.95 -3.94 -11.48
CA LYS A 346 -11.36 -3.57 -11.59
C LYS A 346 -12.25 -4.78 -11.90
N THR A 347 -11.84 -5.61 -12.85
CA THR A 347 -12.58 -6.82 -13.22
C THR A 347 -12.75 -7.76 -12.02
N ARG A 348 -11.69 -7.97 -11.24
CA ARG A 348 -11.72 -8.86 -10.06
C ARG A 348 -12.56 -8.26 -8.93
N ILE A 349 -12.43 -6.96 -8.63
CA ILE A 349 -13.25 -6.28 -7.61
C ILE A 349 -14.73 -6.34 -8.00
N LYS A 350 -15.06 -6.01 -9.25
CA LYS A 350 -16.44 -6.04 -9.75
C LYS A 350 -17.05 -7.44 -9.58
N LYS A 351 -16.37 -8.47 -10.07
CA LYS A 351 -16.80 -9.87 -9.95
C LYS A 351 -17.03 -10.25 -8.49
N PHE A 352 -16.07 -9.94 -7.61
CA PHE A 352 -16.17 -10.24 -6.17
C PHE A 352 -17.42 -9.58 -5.55
N VAL A 353 -17.63 -8.30 -5.81
CA VAL A 353 -18.77 -7.57 -5.26
C VAL A 353 -20.09 -8.16 -5.75
N GLU A 354 -20.23 -8.44 -7.06
CA GLU A 354 -21.44 -9.02 -7.66
C GLU A 354 -21.77 -10.39 -7.05
N GLU A 355 -20.77 -11.28 -6.91
CA GLU A 355 -20.95 -12.59 -6.29
C GLU A 355 -21.43 -12.50 -4.84
N ARG A 356 -20.85 -11.57 -4.05
CA ARG A 356 -21.23 -11.40 -2.64
C ARG A 356 -22.58 -10.73 -2.47
N GLN A 357 -22.96 -9.84 -3.38
CA GLN A 357 -24.32 -9.25 -3.40
C GLN A 357 -25.39 -10.32 -3.67
N ASN A 358 -25.20 -11.16 -4.69
CA ASN A 358 -26.12 -12.24 -5.00
C ASN A 358 -26.29 -13.20 -3.81
N GLN A 359 -25.20 -13.64 -3.18
CA GLN A 359 -25.23 -14.47 -1.98
C GLN A 359 -25.98 -13.79 -0.82
N ASN A 360 -25.81 -12.48 -0.63
CA ASN A 360 -26.48 -11.74 0.43
C ASN A 360 -27.99 -11.62 0.17
N GLN A 361 -28.39 -11.40 -1.08
CA GLN A 361 -29.81 -11.35 -1.49
C GLN A 361 -30.50 -12.70 -1.29
N GLU A 362 -29.86 -13.80 -1.70
CA GLU A 362 -30.38 -15.16 -1.49
C GLU A 362 -30.60 -15.45 0.00
N ARG A 363 -29.62 -15.13 0.85
CA ARG A 363 -29.72 -15.30 2.31
C ARG A 363 -30.85 -14.46 2.91
N ARG A 364 -31.08 -13.25 2.43
CA ARG A 364 -32.20 -12.38 2.87
C ARG A 364 -33.55 -12.93 2.38
N GLY A 365 -33.62 -13.40 1.14
CA GLY A 365 -34.83 -14.03 0.58
C GLY A 365 -35.24 -15.30 1.35
N LEU A 366 -34.30 -16.15 1.71
CA LEU A 366 -34.55 -17.37 2.52
C LEU A 366 -35.04 -17.06 3.94
N ARG A 367 -34.61 -15.94 4.54
CA ARG A 367 -35.07 -15.50 5.87
C ARG A 367 -36.48 -14.92 5.90
N LEU A 368 -37.02 -14.55 4.75
CA LEU A 368 -38.36 -13.95 4.62
C LEU A 368 -39.44 -14.94 4.20
N GLN A 369 -39.10 -16.23 3.95
CA GLN A 369 -40.06 -17.29 3.76
C GLN A 369 -40.53 -17.79 5.12
N PRO A 370 -41.82 -17.63 5.52
CA PRO A 370 -42.33 -18.19 6.76
C PRO A 370 -42.30 -19.72 6.67
N ALA A 371 -41.93 -20.35 7.79
CA ALA A 371 -41.93 -21.79 7.96
C ALA A 371 -43.36 -22.35 7.91
#